data_5e9e6e11aa029b31d85588cda8165e0c
#
_entry.id   5e9e6e11aa029b31d85588cda8165e0c
#
_cell.length_a   1.000
_cell.length_b   1.000
_cell.length_c   1.000
_cell.angle_alpha   90.00
_cell.angle_beta   90.00
_cell.angle_gamma   90.00
#
_symmetry.space_group_name_H-M   'P 1'
#
loop_
_entity.id
_entity.type
_entity.pdbx_description
1 polymer ?
#
loop_
_entity_poly.entity_id
_entity_poly.type
_entity_poly.pdbx_seq_one_letter_code
_entity_poly.pdbx_strand_id
1 'polypeptide(L)'
;MIKVVKFGGSSLADAVQIKKAGKIVLSEESRRYVVPSAPGKRFSDDTKVTDMLYRCYGAAVKEKKFTELLADIQRRYQEIIEGLGITLSLDEEFATIRDNFAKKIGRDYAASRGEYLNGRVIAAYLGYEFIDAAEVIKFDENGNFLSEETNQVLSDRLSKVERAVIPGFYGARPDGTIQTFSRGGSDVTGSIVARATHADMYENWTDVSGFLIADPRIIKNPKGIEAITYKELRELSYMGASVLHEDAIFPVRKEGIPINIRNTNAPEEKGTLIVEGTCRKPKYTITGIAGKRGFASITIEKAMMNSEVGFGRKVLGVFEDEGISFEHMPSGIDTMTIFVHQDEFEEHEQKVLAGIHRAVNPDDIELESDLALIAVVGRGMRQTRGTAGRIFSALAHAHVNVKMIDQGSSELNIIIGVREHDFEAAIKAIYDIFVNTQL
;
A
#
# COMPACT_ATOMS: atom_id res chain seq x y z
N MET A 1 13.61 9.69 22.82
CA MET A 1 13.14 9.38 21.45
C MET A 1 12.66 7.93 21.41
N ILE A 2 11.48 7.68 20.85
CA ILE A 2 10.90 6.36 20.67
C ILE A 2 10.70 6.12 19.18
N LYS A 3 11.23 5.02 18.67
CA LYS A 3 10.98 4.57 17.31
C LYS A 3 10.28 3.21 17.34
N VAL A 4 9.26 3.09 16.52
CA VAL A 4 8.63 1.80 16.18
C VAL A 4 9.19 1.34 14.85
N VAL A 5 9.62 0.09 14.77
CA VAL A 5 10.21 -0.48 13.56
C VAL A 5 9.38 -1.67 13.10
N LYS A 6 8.92 -1.65 11.86
CA LYS A 6 8.25 -2.78 11.23
C LYS A 6 9.14 -3.38 10.16
N PHE A 7 9.20 -4.69 10.11
CA PHE A 7 9.93 -5.41 9.06
C PHE A 7 8.98 -6.21 8.18
N GLY A 8 9.10 -6.03 6.85
CA GLY A 8 8.35 -6.80 5.86
C GLY A 8 8.81 -8.24 5.76
N GLY A 9 8.01 -9.11 5.16
CA GLY A 9 8.30 -10.53 5.06
C GLY A 9 9.61 -10.85 4.32
N SER A 10 9.97 -10.12 3.28
CA SER A 10 11.25 -10.27 2.55
C SER A 10 12.46 -9.97 3.45
N SER A 11 12.31 -9.02 4.37
CA SER A 11 13.32 -8.66 5.37
C SER A 11 13.47 -9.67 6.51
N LEU A 12 12.59 -10.67 6.58
CA LEU A 12 12.51 -11.69 7.63
C LEU A 12 12.41 -13.11 7.04
N ALA A 13 12.78 -13.30 5.78
CA ALA A 13 12.56 -14.55 5.04
C ALA A 13 13.34 -15.74 5.59
N ASP A 14 14.50 -15.51 6.19
CA ASP A 14 15.43 -16.50 6.74
C ASP A 14 16.30 -15.91 7.87
N ALA A 15 17.14 -16.74 8.46
CA ALA A 15 18.05 -16.33 9.53
C ALA A 15 19.04 -15.24 9.11
N VAL A 16 19.46 -15.19 7.85
CA VAL A 16 20.40 -14.16 7.34
C VAL A 16 19.71 -12.80 7.33
N GLN A 17 18.49 -12.75 6.83
CA GLN A 17 17.69 -11.52 6.80
C GLN A 17 17.31 -11.06 8.23
N ILE A 18 16.91 -11.99 9.10
CA ILE A 18 16.61 -11.67 10.50
C ILE A 18 17.84 -11.12 11.24
N LYS A 19 19.05 -11.65 10.96
CA LYS A 19 20.30 -11.08 11.51
C LYS A 19 20.55 -9.65 11.07
N LYS A 20 20.24 -9.31 9.79
CA LYS A 20 20.31 -7.91 9.32
C LYS A 20 19.29 -7.03 10.04
N ALA A 21 18.04 -7.48 10.13
CA ALA A 21 16.99 -6.77 10.86
C ALA A 21 17.36 -6.55 12.34
N GLY A 22 17.89 -7.58 13.01
CA GLY A 22 18.36 -7.47 14.39
C GLY A 22 19.52 -6.49 14.57
N LYS A 23 20.50 -6.48 13.65
CA LYS A 23 21.58 -5.47 13.65
C LYS A 23 21.01 -4.04 13.52
N ILE A 24 20.02 -3.85 12.66
CA ILE A 24 19.34 -2.56 12.51
C ILE A 24 18.67 -2.16 13.83
N VAL A 25 17.89 -3.05 14.45
CA VAL A 25 17.22 -2.77 15.73
C VAL A 25 18.23 -2.39 16.81
N LEU A 26 19.25 -3.21 16.99
CA LEU A 26 20.25 -3.04 18.05
C LEU A 26 21.24 -1.90 17.81
N SER A 27 21.33 -1.36 16.59
CA SER A 27 22.21 -0.22 16.29
C SER A 27 21.73 1.11 16.86
N GLU A 28 20.48 1.20 17.35
CA GLU A 28 19.90 2.42 17.87
C GLU A 28 18.93 2.12 19.04
N GLU A 29 19.23 2.58 20.23
CA GLU A 29 18.43 2.31 21.44
C GLU A 29 17.00 2.87 21.38
N SER A 30 16.75 3.85 20.54
CA SER A 30 15.42 4.43 20.32
C SER A 30 14.44 3.46 19.62
N ARG A 31 14.93 2.39 18.97
CA ARG A 31 14.12 1.35 18.31
C ARG A 31 13.60 0.34 19.33
N ARG A 32 12.60 0.76 20.06
CA ARG A 32 12.10 0.01 21.25
C ARG A 32 11.05 -1.04 20.90
N TYR A 33 10.21 -0.78 19.90
CA TYR A 33 9.07 -1.65 19.57
C TYR A 33 9.21 -2.16 18.15
N VAL A 34 9.17 -3.48 18.01
CA VAL A 34 9.39 -4.19 16.75
C VAL A 34 8.11 -4.88 16.30
N VAL A 35 7.69 -4.65 15.07
CA VAL A 35 6.52 -5.28 14.47
C VAL A 35 6.96 -6.15 13.29
N PRO A 36 7.10 -7.47 13.48
CA PRO A 36 7.47 -8.38 12.40
C PRO A 36 6.28 -8.84 11.60
N SER A 37 6.48 -9.00 10.29
CA SER A 37 5.64 -9.82 9.43
C SER A 37 6.04 -11.30 9.49
N ALA A 38 5.21 -12.19 8.94
CA ALA A 38 5.59 -13.58 8.69
C ALA A 38 6.80 -13.67 7.74
N PRO A 39 7.60 -14.75 7.78
CA PRO A 39 8.71 -14.94 6.85
C PRO A 39 8.24 -14.97 5.40
N GLY A 40 8.81 -14.10 4.58
CA GLY A 40 8.54 -13.98 3.16
C GLY A 40 9.23 -15.05 2.31
N LYS A 41 9.35 -14.82 1.01
CA LYS A 41 10.10 -15.68 0.09
C LYS A 41 11.60 -15.48 0.29
N ARG A 42 12.36 -16.58 0.27
CA ARG A 42 13.84 -16.59 0.29
C ARG A 42 14.43 -16.33 -1.11
N PHE A 43 13.68 -16.75 -2.14
CA PHE A 43 14.02 -16.60 -3.57
C PHE A 43 12.72 -16.52 -4.40
N SER A 44 12.81 -16.22 -5.70
CA SER A 44 11.65 -15.94 -6.56
C SER A 44 10.57 -17.02 -6.53
N ASP A 45 10.97 -18.28 -6.58
CA ASP A 45 10.08 -19.44 -6.69
C ASP A 45 9.65 -20.04 -5.33
N ASP A 46 10.13 -19.44 -4.23
CA ASP A 46 9.77 -19.86 -2.87
C ASP A 46 8.31 -19.50 -2.52
N THR A 47 7.78 -20.15 -1.50
CA THR A 47 6.43 -19.89 -0.98
C THR A 47 6.52 -19.12 0.33
N LYS A 48 5.74 -18.07 0.50
CA LYS A 48 5.61 -17.34 1.77
C LYS A 48 5.00 -18.25 2.84
N VAL A 49 5.42 -18.07 4.09
CA VAL A 49 4.86 -18.85 5.22
C VAL A 49 3.35 -18.66 5.34
N THR A 50 2.84 -17.48 5.12
CA THR A 50 1.37 -17.23 5.14
C THR A 50 0.65 -18.07 4.08
N ASP A 51 1.20 -18.20 2.87
CA ASP A 51 0.61 -19.04 1.81
C ASP A 51 0.70 -20.54 2.15
N MET A 52 1.80 -20.96 2.80
CA MET A 52 1.94 -22.33 3.31
C MET A 52 0.87 -22.63 4.36
N LEU A 53 0.63 -21.71 5.30
CA LEU A 53 -0.41 -21.83 6.33
C LEU A 53 -1.82 -21.90 5.72
N TYR A 54 -2.12 -21.08 4.72
CA TYR A 54 -3.40 -21.15 4.01
C TYR A 54 -3.61 -22.50 3.30
N ARG A 55 -2.57 -23.03 2.65
CA ARG A 55 -2.63 -24.37 2.00
C ARG A 55 -2.83 -25.46 3.03
N CYS A 56 -2.10 -25.39 4.13
CA CYS A 56 -2.19 -26.34 5.24
C CYS A 56 -3.60 -26.36 5.85
N TYR A 57 -4.15 -25.19 6.19
CA TYR A 57 -5.49 -25.04 6.72
C TYR A 57 -6.56 -25.46 5.70
N GLY A 58 -6.40 -25.08 4.44
CA GLY A 58 -7.28 -25.51 3.36
C GLY A 58 -7.34 -27.03 3.17
N ALA A 59 -6.22 -27.74 3.42
CA ALA A 59 -6.20 -29.20 3.44
C ALA A 59 -6.98 -29.78 4.65
N ALA A 60 -6.79 -29.18 5.85
CA ALA A 60 -7.53 -29.57 7.06
C ALA A 60 -9.05 -29.39 6.90
N VAL A 61 -9.49 -28.26 6.32
CA VAL A 61 -10.92 -28.00 6.06
C VAL A 61 -11.52 -29.04 5.11
N LYS A 62 -10.74 -29.47 4.09
CA LYS A 62 -11.15 -30.50 3.11
C LYS A 62 -10.93 -31.94 3.61
N GLU A 63 -10.64 -32.12 4.89
CA GLU A 63 -10.39 -33.43 5.54
C GLU A 63 -9.25 -34.23 4.89
N LYS A 64 -8.30 -33.53 4.26
CA LYS A 64 -7.08 -34.11 3.71
C LYS A 64 -5.96 -34.11 4.74
N LYS A 65 -4.96 -34.97 4.55
CA LYS A 65 -3.77 -34.99 5.41
C LYS A 65 -3.04 -33.65 5.29
N PHE A 66 -2.95 -32.91 6.40
CA PHE A 66 -2.26 -31.61 6.47
C PHE A 66 -0.99 -31.66 7.35
N THR A 67 -0.75 -32.77 8.03
CA THR A 67 0.38 -32.91 8.97
C THR A 67 1.75 -32.74 8.30
N GLU A 68 1.93 -33.20 7.07
CA GLU A 68 3.15 -33.03 6.31
C GLU A 68 3.37 -31.55 5.92
N LEU A 69 2.31 -30.86 5.49
CA LEU A 69 2.38 -29.42 5.19
C LEU A 69 2.71 -28.61 6.44
N LEU A 70 2.18 -28.98 7.60
CA LEU A 70 2.49 -28.33 8.86
C LEU A 70 3.93 -28.62 9.29
N ALA A 71 4.44 -29.86 9.09
CA ALA A 71 5.83 -30.22 9.36
C ALA A 71 6.83 -29.44 8.49
N ASP A 72 6.47 -29.13 7.23
CA ASP A 72 7.31 -28.27 6.38
C ASP A 72 7.42 -26.83 6.90
N ILE A 73 6.32 -26.30 7.43
CA ILE A 73 6.33 -24.99 8.07
C ILE A 73 7.18 -25.02 9.35
N GLN A 74 7.02 -26.07 10.18
CA GLN A 74 7.81 -26.26 11.40
C GLN A 74 9.30 -26.35 11.08
N ARG A 75 9.67 -27.12 10.07
CA ARG A 75 11.06 -27.23 9.61
C ARG A 75 11.65 -25.89 9.21
N ARG A 76 10.89 -25.07 8.48
CA ARG A 76 11.34 -23.74 8.09
C ARG A 76 11.61 -22.82 9.30
N TYR A 77 10.78 -22.85 10.33
CA TYR A 77 11.06 -22.12 11.59
C TYR A 77 12.25 -22.69 12.34
N GLN A 78 12.40 -24.01 12.34
CA GLN A 78 13.55 -24.67 12.96
C GLN A 78 14.87 -24.24 12.27
N GLU A 79 14.92 -24.23 10.94
CA GLU A 79 16.06 -23.70 10.16
C GLU A 79 16.40 -22.26 10.53
N ILE A 80 15.38 -21.42 10.75
CA ILE A 80 15.56 -20.02 11.18
C ILE A 80 16.16 -19.97 12.59
N ILE A 81 15.59 -20.71 13.54
CA ILE A 81 16.04 -20.76 14.94
C ILE A 81 17.50 -21.24 15.03
N GLU A 82 17.83 -22.34 14.36
CA GLU A 82 19.19 -22.87 14.28
C GLU A 82 20.15 -21.87 13.64
N GLY A 83 19.75 -21.29 12.51
CA GLY A 83 20.53 -20.28 11.80
C GLY A 83 20.78 -19.01 12.62
N LEU A 84 19.87 -18.65 13.55
CA LEU A 84 20.06 -17.54 14.49
C LEU A 84 20.95 -17.92 15.68
N GLY A 85 21.08 -19.20 15.98
CA GLY A 85 21.84 -19.70 17.13
C GLY A 85 21.16 -19.44 18.47
N ILE A 86 19.82 -19.44 18.51
CA ILE A 86 19.03 -19.23 19.73
C ILE A 86 18.45 -20.54 20.25
N THR A 87 18.22 -20.59 21.57
CA THR A 87 17.55 -21.72 22.20
C THR A 87 16.06 -21.37 22.36
N LEU A 88 15.24 -21.86 21.41
CA LEU A 88 13.79 -21.70 21.42
C LEU A 88 13.15 -22.97 20.84
N SER A 89 12.18 -23.56 21.53
CA SER A 89 11.27 -24.57 20.94
C SER A 89 9.92 -23.91 20.62
N LEU A 90 9.36 -24.27 19.48
CA LEU A 90 8.00 -23.93 19.06
C LEU A 90 7.08 -25.16 19.01
N ASP A 91 7.47 -26.27 19.63
CA ASP A 91 6.74 -27.55 19.55
C ASP A 91 5.33 -27.44 20.15
N GLU A 92 5.18 -26.71 21.25
CA GLU A 92 3.87 -26.47 21.90
C GLU A 92 2.97 -25.62 21.00
N GLU A 93 3.52 -24.59 20.36
CA GLU A 93 2.81 -23.73 19.42
C GLU A 93 2.34 -24.53 18.21
N PHE A 94 3.20 -25.38 17.64
CA PHE A 94 2.83 -26.23 16.50
C PHE A 94 1.81 -27.31 16.89
N ALA A 95 1.88 -27.86 18.11
CA ALA A 95 0.85 -28.77 18.63
C ALA A 95 -0.51 -28.05 18.72
N THR A 96 -0.52 -26.84 19.28
CA THR A 96 -1.72 -26.02 19.38
C THR A 96 -2.28 -25.66 17.98
N ILE A 97 -1.43 -25.29 17.03
CA ILE A 97 -1.84 -24.98 15.64
C ILE A 97 -2.45 -26.21 14.98
N ARG A 98 -1.84 -27.40 15.14
CA ARG A 98 -2.36 -28.65 14.62
C ARG A 98 -3.77 -28.95 15.12
N ASP A 99 -3.96 -28.83 16.45
CA ASP A 99 -5.24 -29.12 17.10
C ASP A 99 -6.32 -28.12 16.66
N ASN A 100 -5.97 -26.84 16.52
CA ASN A 100 -6.86 -25.79 16.05
C ASN A 100 -7.20 -25.94 14.55
N PHE A 101 -6.28 -26.41 13.72
CA PHE A 101 -6.56 -26.72 12.31
C PHE A 101 -7.50 -27.92 12.19
N ALA A 102 -7.31 -28.96 13.03
CA ALA A 102 -8.22 -30.10 13.09
C ALA A 102 -9.64 -29.69 13.53
N LYS A 103 -9.77 -28.72 14.43
CA LYS A 103 -11.05 -28.12 14.84
C LYS A 103 -11.63 -27.12 13.84
N LYS A 104 -10.90 -26.77 12.78
CA LYS A 104 -11.31 -25.82 11.73
C LYS A 104 -11.70 -24.44 12.27
N ILE A 105 -10.93 -23.90 13.22
CA ILE A 105 -11.29 -22.69 13.99
C ILE A 105 -11.31 -21.37 13.19
N GLY A 106 -10.74 -21.30 11.99
CA GLY A 106 -10.86 -20.15 11.13
C GLY A 106 -9.63 -19.87 10.26
N ARG A 107 -9.88 -19.21 9.13
CA ARG A 107 -8.85 -18.85 8.16
C ARG A 107 -7.92 -17.76 8.71
N ASP A 108 -8.48 -16.80 9.46
CA ASP A 108 -7.73 -15.69 10.05
C ASP A 108 -6.76 -16.18 11.14
N TYR A 109 -7.20 -17.16 11.93
CA TYR A 109 -6.30 -17.84 12.86
C TYR A 109 -5.11 -18.46 12.10
N ALA A 110 -5.38 -19.20 11.03
CA ALA A 110 -4.33 -19.85 10.27
C ALA A 110 -3.33 -18.82 9.71
N ALA A 111 -3.82 -17.74 9.11
CA ALA A 111 -2.98 -16.67 8.56
C ALA A 111 -2.10 -16.02 9.62
N SER A 112 -2.67 -15.68 10.76
CA SER A 112 -1.98 -14.98 11.86
C SER A 112 -0.80 -15.75 12.47
N ARG A 113 -0.79 -17.08 12.33
CA ARG A 113 0.25 -17.91 12.96
C ARG A 113 1.63 -17.67 12.38
N GLY A 114 1.73 -17.18 11.13
CA GLY A 114 3.00 -16.77 10.54
C GLY A 114 3.67 -15.63 11.30
N GLU A 115 2.94 -14.58 11.55
CA GLU A 115 3.40 -13.41 12.32
C GLU A 115 3.61 -13.76 13.80
N TYR A 116 2.69 -14.53 14.39
CA TYR A 116 2.81 -14.99 15.78
C TYR A 116 4.10 -15.77 16.03
N LEU A 117 4.36 -16.82 15.25
CA LEU A 117 5.57 -17.64 15.39
C LEU A 117 6.84 -16.82 15.13
N ASN A 118 6.83 -15.97 14.09
CA ASN A 118 7.98 -15.13 13.79
C ASN A 118 8.22 -14.06 14.86
N GLY A 119 7.16 -13.54 15.45
CA GLY A 119 7.25 -12.63 16.60
C GLY A 119 7.94 -13.29 17.82
N ARG A 120 7.59 -14.56 18.11
CA ARG A 120 8.26 -15.35 19.16
C ARG A 120 9.76 -15.54 18.89
N VAL A 121 10.10 -15.88 17.64
CA VAL A 121 11.51 -16.06 17.22
C VAL A 121 12.30 -14.76 17.36
N ILE A 122 11.75 -13.65 16.87
CA ILE A 122 12.43 -12.35 16.93
C ILE A 122 12.54 -11.81 18.33
N ALA A 123 11.52 -12.01 19.17
CA ALA A 123 11.57 -11.64 20.59
C ALA A 123 12.69 -12.40 21.32
N ALA A 124 12.79 -13.70 21.11
CA ALA A 124 13.86 -14.52 21.67
C ALA A 124 15.25 -14.11 21.16
N TYR A 125 15.36 -13.79 19.86
CA TYR A 125 16.63 -13.37 19.26
C TYR A 125 17.12 -11.99 19.76
N LEU A 126 16.19 -11.04 19.96
CA LEU A 126 16.52 -9.69 20.44
C LEU A 126 16.61 -9.61 21.98
N GLY A 127 16.08 -10.59 22.70
CA GLY A 127 15.89 -10.52 24.16
C GLY A 127 14.82 -9.49 24.56
N TYR A 128 13.80 -9.26 23.70
CA TYR A 128 12.70 -8.33 23.94
C TYR A 128 11.47 -9.09 24.46
N GLU A 129 10.58 -8.37 25.14
CA GLU A 129 9.32 -8.95 25.59
C GLU A 129 8.42 -9.27 24.39
N PHE A 130 7.85 -10.48 24.34
CA PHE A 130 6.83 -10.83 23.36
C PHE A 130 5.45 -10.43 23.87
N ILE A 131 4.69 -9.68 23.08
CA ILE A 131 3.30 -9.32 23.38
C ILE A 131 2.45 -9.81 22.23
N ASP A 132 1.52 -10.75 22.50
CA ASP A 132 0.61 -11.25 21.48
C ASP A 132 -0.32 -10.13 21.02
N ALA A 133 -0.40 -9.91 19.70
CA ALA A 133 -1.30 -8.91 19.13
C ALA A 133 -2.78 -9.15 19.49
N ALA A 134 -3.18 -10.40 19.70
CA ALA A 134 -4.53 -10.76 20.15
C ALA A 134 -4.89 -10.17 21.53
N GLU A 135 -3.90 -9.94 22.39
CA GLU A 135 -4.13 -9.35 23.71
C GLU A 135 -4.40 -7.84 23.63
N VAL A 136 -3.83 -7.16 22.65
CA VAL A 136 -3.73 -5.69 22.63
C VAL A 136 -4.39 -5.02 21.43
N ILE A 137 -4.69 -5.73 20.34
CA ILE A 137 -5.38 -5.20 19.17
C ILE A 137 -6.81 -5.73 19.16
N LYS A 138 -7.80 -4.81 19.17
CA LYS A 138 -9.21 -5.11 19.39
C LYS A 138 -10.05 -4.88 18.14
N PHE A 139 -10.94 -5.82 17.89
CA PHE A 139 -11.99 -5.76 16.89
C PHE A 139 -13.35 -5.92 17.55
N ASP A 140 -14.40 -5.40 16.95
CA ASP A 140 -15.77 -5.63 17.38
C ASP A 140 -16.27 -7.04 16.96
N GLU A 141 -17.51 -7.37 17.34
CA GLU A 141 -18.16 -8.65 16.99
C GLU A 141 -18.30 -8.82 15.47
N ASN A 142 -18.37 -7.73 14.70
CA ASN A 142 -18.49 -7.72 13.24
C ASN A 142 -17.13 -7.76 12.52
N GLY A 143 -16.02 -7.68 13.27
CA GLY A 143 -14.67 -7.64 12.71
C GLY A 143 -14.19 -6.25 12.32
N ASN A 144 -14.84 -5.19 12.77
CA ASN A 144 -14.36 -3.82 12.56
C ASN A 144 -13.29 -3.48 13.60
N PHE A 145 -12.23 -2.81 13.19
CA PHE A 145 -11.14 -2.41 14.06
C PHE A 145 -11.56 -1.32 15.06
N LEU A 146 -11.31 -1.55 16.34
CA LEU A 146 -11.61 -0.63 17.45
C LEU A 146 -10.38 0.24 17.76
N SER A 147 -10.22 1.31 17.01
CA SER A 147 -9.01 2.16 17.02
C SER A 147 -8.70 2.78 18.39
N GLU A 148 -9.68 3.39 19.05
CA GLU A 148 -9.44 4.10 20.32
C GLU A 148 -9.24 3.13 21.48
N GLU A 149 -10.00 2.02 21.53
CA GLU A 149 -9.83 0.97 22.54
C GLU A 149 -8.45 0.31 22.41
N THR A 150 -8.08 -0.05 21.18
CA THR A 150 -6.74 -0.60 20.89
C THR A 150 -5.65 0.36 21.33
N ASN A 151 -5.78 1.65 21.02
CA ASN A 151 -4.80 2.66 21.39
C ASN A 151 -4.61 2.73 22.90
N GLN A 152 -5.71 2.71 23.66
CA GLN A 152 -5.65 2.73 25.13
C GLN A 152 -5.00 1.46 25.69
N VAL A 153 -5.45 0.27 25.26
CA VAL A 153 -4.92 -1.02 25.74
C VAL A 153 -3.42 -1.15 25.44
N LEU A 154 -3.00 -0.78 24.22
CA LEU A 154 -1.59 -0.78 23.83
C LEU A 154 -0.76 0.22 24.63
N SER A 155 -1.24 1.46 24.80
CA SER A 155 -0.55 2.48 25.57
C SER A 155 -0.34 2.04 27.01
N ASP A 156 -1.37 1.52 27.66
CA ASP A 156 -1.30 1.01 29.03
C ASP A 156 -0.33 -0.19 29.16
N ARG A 157 -0.29 -1.07 28.17
CA ARG A 157 0.58 -2.24 28.14
C ARG A 157 2.04 -1.86 27.90
N LEU A 158 2.29 -1.01 26.90
CA LEU A 158 3.63 -0.63 26.46
C LEU A 158 4.29 0.40 27.40
N SER A 159 3.52 1.17 28.17
CA SER A 159 4.08 2.05 29.22
C SER A 159 4.83 1.28 30.31
N LYS A 160 4.57 -0.02 30.48
CA LYS A 160 5.18 -0.90 31.49
C LYS A 160 6.36 -1.70 30.95
N VAL A 161 6.67 -1.58 29.65
CA VAL A 161 7.66 -2.40 28.96
C VAL A 161 8.62 -1.51 28.19
N GLU A 162 9.91 -1.68 28.43
CA GLU A 162 10.91 -0.85 27.75
C GLU A 162 11.07 -1.22 26.29
N ARG A 163 11.04 -2.51 25.96
CA ARG A 163 11.28 -3.05 24.62
C ARG A 163 10.38 -4.26 24.38
N ALA A 164 9.66 -4.26 23.26
CA ALA A 164 8.75 -5.36 22.94
C ALA A 164 8.73 -5.70 21.45
N VAL A 165 8.33 -6.94 21.16
CA VAL A 165 7.96 -7.43 19.82
C VAL A 165 6.47 -7.70 19.82
N ILE A 166 5.74 -7.07 18.91
CA ILE A 166 4.31 -7.21 18.72
C ILE A 166 4.09 -7.77 17.32
N PRO A 167 3.59 -9.00 17.12
CA PRO A 167 3.32 -9.54 15.79
C PRO A 167 2.37 -8.63 15.00
N GLY A 168 2.67 -8.44 13.71
CA GLY A 168 1.79 -7.66 12.84
C GLY A 168 0.55 -8.44 12.38
N PHE A 169 -0.34 -7.76 11.64
CA PHE A 169 -1.39 -8.32 10.81
C PHE A 169 -2.70 -8.70 11.52
N TYR A 170 -2.76 -8.98 12.82
CA TYR A 170 -3.96 -9.50 13.46
C TYR A 170 -4.22 -8.89 14.85
N GLY A 171 -5.41 -9.15 15.36
CA GLY A 171 -5.87 -8.92 16.72
C GLY A 171 -6.96 -9.91 17.07
N ALA A 172 -7.79 -9.61 18.05
CA ALA A 172 -8.87 -10.48 18.49
C ALA A 172 -10.20 -9.73 18.64
N ARG A 173 -11.29 -10.46 18.43
CA ARG A 173 -12.66 -10.09 18.79
C ARG A 173 -12.91 -10.32 20.28
N PRO A 174 -14.05 -9.84 20.85
CA PRO A 174 -14.36 -10.01 22.27
C PRO A 174 -14.43 -11.48 22.74
N ASP A 175 -14.82 -12.39 21.86
CA ASP A 175 -14.89 -13.84 22.13
C ASP A 175 -13.51 -14.54 22.04
N GLY A 176 -12.44 -13.80 21.73
CA GLY A 176 -11.10 -14.34 21.54
C GLY A 176 -10.82 -14.86 20.13
N THR A 177 -11.80 -14.81 19.22
CA THR A 177 -11.60 -15.20 17.81
C THR A 177 -10.61 -14.25 17.15
N ILE A 178 -9.60 -14.81 16.46
CA ILE A 178 -8.62 -14.04 15.73
C ILE A 178 -9.26 -13.38 14.51
N GLN A 179 -8.95 -12.10 14.35
CA GLN A 179 -9.33 -11.29 13.19
C GLN A 179 -8.07 -10.70 12.55
N THR A 180 -7.96 -10.81 11.23
CA THR A 180 -6.86 -10.21 10.46
C THR A 180 -7.28 -8.90 9.80
N PHE A 181 -6.32 -7.99 9.59
CA PHE A 181 -6.52 -6.84 8.71
C PHE A 181 -6.58 -7.30 7.25
N SER A 182 -7.37 -6.63 6.43
CA SER A 182 -7.63 -7.05 5.04
C SER A 182 -6.41 -6.97 4.13
N ARG A 183 -5.60 -5.90 4.24
CA ARG A 183 -4.38 -5.66 3.45
C ARG A 183 -3.36 -4.87 4.26
N GLY A 184 -2.07 -5.07 3.96
CA GLY A 184 -0.99 -4.30 4.60
C GLY A 184 -0.96 -4.42 6.13
N GLY A 185 -1.51 -5.50 6.70
CA GLY A 185 -1.84 -5.58 8.11
C GLY A 185 -0.66 -5.38 9.05
N SER A 186 0.54 -5.82 8.70
CA SER A 186 1.72 -5.54 9.52
C SER A 186 2.14 -4.07 9.45
N ASP A 187 1.90 -3.38 8.32
CA ASP A 187 2.13 -1.94 8.19
C ASP A 187 1.14 -1.17 9.07
N VAL A 188 -0.13 -1.60 9.06
CA VAL A 188 -1.19 -1.05 9.92
C VAL A 188 -0.84 -1.26 11.39
N THR A 189 -0.41 -2.46 11.78
CA THR A 189 0.00 -2.76 13.17
C THR A 189 1.16 -1.87 13.61
N GLY A 190 2.19 -1.68 12.76
CA GLY A 190 3.32 -0.78 13.05
C GLY A 190 2.87 0.66 13.31
N SER A 191 1.93 1.13 12.52
CA SER A 191 1.31 2.45 12.66
C SER A 191 0.49 2.59 13.94
N ILE A 192 -0.29 1.57 14.30
CA ILE A 192 -1.07 1.50 15.55
C ILE A 192 -0.13 1.54 16.77
N VAL A 193 0.92 0.73 16.76
CA VAL A 193 1.93 0.72 17.84
C VAL A 193 2.64 2.06 17.96
N ALA A 194 2.96 2.70 16.83
CA ALA A 194 3.59 4.03 16.82
C ALA A 194 2.66 5.09 17.43
N ARG A 195 1.36 5.05 17.13
CA ARG A 195 0.37 5.93 17.73
C ARG A 195 0.27 5.71 19.24
N ALA A 196 0.11 4.47 19.68
CA ALA A 196 -0.09 4.12 21.09
C ALA A 196 1.11 4.47 21.97
N THR A 197 2.31 4.52 21.41
CA THR A 197 3.55 4.85 22.13
C THR A 197 3.97 6.31 21.95
N HIS A 198 3.16 7.13 21.26
CA HIS A 198 3.52 8.50 20.87
C HIS A 198 4.94 8.56 20.28
N ALA A 199 5.23 7.65 19.35
CA ALA A 199 6.55 7.50 18.78
C ALA A 199 6.98 8.78 18.02
N ASP A 200 8.26 9.09 18.10
CA ASP A 200 8.86 10.20 17.33
C ASP A 200 9.01 9.84 15.84
N MET A 201 9.02 8.53 15.52
CA MET A 201 9.18 8.00 14.16
C MET A 201 8.61 6.59 14.04
N TYR A 202 7.92 6.31 12.94
CA TYR A 202 7.61 4.97 12.49
C TYR A 202 8.52 4.59 11.31
N GLU A 203 9.44 3.66 11.52
CA GLU A 203 10.31 3.14 10.44
C GLU A 203 9.70 1.87 9.84
N ASN A 204 9.41 1.89 8.54
CA ASN A 204 8.95 0.73 7.78
C ASN A 204 10.11 0.20 6.93
N TRP A 205 10.67 -0.93 7.35
CA TRP A 205 11.80 -1.59 6.71
C TRP A 205 11.31 -2.66 5.72
N THR A 206 11.75 -2.52 4.49
CA THR A 206 11.38 -3.36 3.35
C THR A 206 12.63 -3.69 2.50
N ASP A 207 12.45 -4.20 1.29
CA ASP A 207 13.51 -4.52 0.33
C ASP A 207 13.80 -3.40 -0.68
N VAL A 208 13.13 -2.25 -0.55
CA VAL A 208 13.35 -1.08 -1.41
C VAL A 208 13.75 0.15 -0.58
N SER A 209 14.54 1.05 -1.18
CA SER A 209 15.09 2.24 -0.52
C SER A 209 14.13 3.45 -0.53
N GLY A 210 12.85 3.21 -0.29
CA GLY A 210 11.80 4.24 -0.32
C GLY A 210 11.11 4.36 -1.66
N PHE A 211 10.50 5.51 -1.91
CA PHE A 211 9.80 5.80 -3.16
C PHE A 211 10.75 6.36 -4.21
N LEU A 212 10.50 6.00 -5.46
CA LEU A 212 11.21 6.50 -6.62
C LEU A 212 10.35 7.53 -7.36
N ILE A 213 10.99 8.48 -8.03
CA ILE A 213 10.28 9.54 -8.80
C ILE A 213 9.47 8.96 -9.96
N ALA A 214 9.90 7.81 -10.50
CA ALA A 214 9.18 7.08 -11.55
C ALA A 214 9.40 5.59 -11.40
N ASP A 215 8.59 4.79 -12.13
CA ASP A 215 8.68 3.33 -12.13
C ASP A 215 10.04 2.86 -12.68
N PRO A 216 10.81 2.05 -11.92
CA PRO A 216 12.11 1.53 -12.36
C PRO A 216 12.03 0.56 -13.54
N ARG A 217 10.85 0.05 -13.85
CA ARG A 217 10.59 -0.75 -15.06
C ARG A 217 10.58 0.10 -16.33
N ILE A 218 10.29 1.40 -16.21
CA ILE A 218 10.20 2.36 -17.32
C ILE A 218 11.46 3.23 -17.38
N ILE A 219 11.92 3.74 -16.24
CA ILE A 219 13.10 4.60 -16.12
C ILE A 219 14.24 3.79 -15.51
N LYS A 220 15.35 3.69 -16.21
CA LYS A 220 16.55 3.02 -15.66
C LYS A 220 17.17 3.87 -14.55
N ASN A 221 17.26 3.30 -13.34
CA ASN A 221 17.83 3.94 -12.15
C ASN A 221 17.17 5.32 -11.81
N PRO A 222 15.86 5.37 -11.60
CA PRO A 222 15.20 6.63 -11.28
C PRO A 222 15.69 7.16 -9.94
N LYS A 223 15.65 8.48 -9.76
CA LYS A 223 16.04 9.12 -8.49
C LYS A 223 15.03 8.78 -7.40
N GLY A 224 15.54 8.65 -6.16
CA GLY A 224 14.71 8.47 -4.97
C GLY A 224 14.04 9.76 -4.51
N ILE A 225 12.90 9.61 -3.89
CA ILE A 225 12.17 10.70 -3.22
C ILE A 225 12.66 10.79 -1.77
N GLU A 226 13.29 11.91 -1.39
CA GLU A 226 13.79 12.08 -0.02
C GLU A 226 12.67 12.33 1.00
N ALA A 227 11.68 13.12 0.61
CA ALA A 227 10.53 13.42 1.45
C ALA A 227 9.27 13.66 0.62
N ILE A 228 8.16 13.09 1.10
CA ILE A 228 6.84 13.18 0.46
C ILE A 228 5.79 13.51 1.51
N THR A 229 4.78 14.30 1.16
CA THR A 229 3.62 14.51 2.03
C THR A 229 2.60 13.39 1.88
N TYR A 230 1.76 13.19 2.91
CA TYR A 230 0.65 12.22 2.83
C TYR A 230 -0.27 12.46 1.63
N LYS A 231 -0.49 13.73 1.27
CA LYS A 231 -1.31 14.09 0.10
C LYS A 231 -0.66 13.65 -1.20
N GLU A 232 0.64 13.95 -1.39
CA GLU A 232 1.40 13.53 -2.58
C GLU A 232 1.49 12.00 -2.67
N LEU A 233 1.74 11.34 -1.53
CA LEU A 233 1.79 9.88 -1.47
C LEU A 233 0.47 9.25 -1.93
N ARG A 234 -0.66 9.80 -1.48
CA ARG A 234 -1.99 9.30 -1.85
C ARG A 234 -2.23 9.39 -3.36
N GLU A 235 -1.87 10.53 -3.98
CA GLU A 235 -1.96 10.70 -5.43
C GLU A 235 -1.12 9.67 -6.19
N LEU A 236 0.15 9.48 -5.78
CA LEU A 236 1.04 8.51 -6.42
C LEU A 236 0.59 7.06 -6.21
N SER A 237 0.13 6.73 -5.00
CA SER A 237 -0.33 5.37 -4.67
C SER A 237 -1.59 4.99 -5.44
N TYR A 238 -2.53 5.93 -5.58
CA TYR A 238 -3.74 5.73 -6.37
C TYR A 238 -3.42 5.38 -7.83
N MET A 239 -2.41 6.03 -8.38
CA MET A 239 -1.91 5.79 -9.75
C MET A 239 -0.90 4.65 -9.84
N GLY A 240 -0.75 3.81 -8.81
CA GLY A 240 -0.01 2.55 -8.85
C GLY A 240 1.40 2.57 -8.29
N ALA A 241 1.93 3.69 -7.81
CA ALA A 241 3.21 3.76 -7.11
C ALA A 241 3.05 3.37 -5.64
N SER A 242 2.73 2.09 -5.37
CA SER A 242 2.43 1.59 -4.04
C SER A 242 3.64 0.91 -3.41
N VAL A 243 4.19 1.48 -2.33
CA VAL A 243 5.16 0.86 -1.43
C VAL A 243 4.55 0.62 -0.05
N LEU A 244 3.58 1.44 0.34
CA LEU A 244 2.88 1.38 1.63
C LEU A 244 1.37 1.38 1.39
N HIS A 245 0.64 0.53 2.11
CA HIS A 245 -0.82 0.51 2.02
C HIS A 245 -1.43 1.74 2.68
N GLU A 246 -2.47 2.30 2.08
CA GLU A 246 -3.10 3.54 2.54
C GLU A 246 -3.61 3.46 4.00
N ASP A 247 -4.19 2.32 4.38
CA ASP A 247 -4.71 2.08 5.73
C ASP A 247 -3.62 2.20 6.82
N ALA A 248 -2.35 1.92 6.47
CA ALA A 248 -1.24 2.04 7.40
C ALA A 248 -0.88 3.50 7.75
N ILE A 249 -1.41 4.45 7.00
CA ILE A 249 -1.11 5.88 7.19
C ILE A 249 -2.02 6.50 8.26
N PHE A 250 -3.27 6.06 8.36
CA PHE A 250 -4.29 6.69 9.20
C PHE A 250 -3.91 6.85 10.68
N PRO A 251 -3.43 5.82 11.39
CA PRO A 251 -3.14 5.95 12.82
C PRO A 251 -2.06 7.00 13.12
N VAL A 252 -0.97 7.01 12.35
CA VAL A 252 0.17 7.93 12.57
C VAL A 252 -0.09 9.33 12.05
N ARG A 253 -0.88 9.47 10.98
CA ARG A 253 -1.21 10.77 10.40
C ARG A 253 -1.98 11.66 11.39
N LYS A 254 -2.94 11.08 12.12
CA LYS A 254 -3.74 11.80 13.12
C LYS A 254 -2.86 12.45 14.20
N GLU A 255 -1.77 11.80 14.55
CA GLU A 255 -0.82 12.25 15.57
C GLU A 255 0.40 13.01 14.99
N GLY A 256 0.47 13.17 13.68
CA GLY A 256 1.59 13.84 13.01
C GLY A 256 2.92 13.08 13.09
N ILE A 257 2.88 11.76 13.37
CA ILE A 257 4.08 10.93 13.48
C ILE A 257 4.63 10.65 12.07
N PRO A 258 5.88 11.00 11.76
CA PRO A 258 6.47 10.73 10.45
C PRO A 258 6.71 9.23 10.23
N ILE A 259 6.56 8.79 8.97
CA ILE A 259 6.92 7.43 8.54
C ILE A 259 8.21 7.51 7.72
N ASN A 260 9.17 6.62 7.97
CA ASN A 260 10.37 6.48 7.15
C ASN A 260 10.41 5.10 6.49
N ILE A 261 10.33 5.06 5.16
CA ILE A 261 10.49 3.83 4.39
C ILE A 261 11.97 3.58 4.14
N ARG A 262 12.48 2.43 4.59
CA ARG A 262 13.91 2.13 4.56
C ARG A 262 14.19 0.72 4.03
N ASN A 263 15.39 0.53 3.49
CA ASN A 263 15.83 -0.73 2.92
C ASN A 263 16.66 -1.55 3.92
N THR A 264 16.19 -2.75 4.25
CA THR A 264 16.90 -3.68 5.13
C THR A 264 18.25 -4.15 4.54
N ASN A 265 18.36 -4.15 3.21
CA ASN A 265 19.59 -4.56 2.50
C ASN A 265 20.56 -3.41 2.26
N ALA A 266 20.14 -2.16 2.46
CA ALA A 266 20.94 -0.95 2.36
C ALA A 266 20.60 0.01 3.52
N PRO A 267 20.89 -0.37 4.78
CA PRO A 267 20.46 0.37 5.96
C PRO A 267 21.13 1.75 6.11
N GLU A 268 22.20 2.02 5.39
CA GLU A 268 22.87 3.32 5.29
C GLU A 268 22.07 4.33 4.47
N GLU A 269 21.21 3.89 3.55
CA GLU A 269 20.37 4.76 2.76
C GLU A 269 19.24 5.37 3.61
N LYS A 270 19.01 6.67 3.42
CA LYS A 270 18.02 7.41 4.22
C LYS A 270 16.57 7.02 3.92
N GLY A 271 16.33 6.43 2.75
CA GLY A 271 14.99 6.10 2.29
C GLY A 271 14.10 7.32 2.04
N THR A 272 12.79 7.15 2.14
CA THR A 272 11.80 8.23 1.95
C THR A 272 11.11 8.56 3.27
N LEU A 273 11.08 9.84 3.63
CA LEU A 273 10.35 10.35 4.77
C LEU A 273 8.94 10.81 4.34
N ILE A 274 7.90 10.26 4.97
CA ILE A 274 6.51 10.63 4.76
C ILE A 274 6.06 11.50 5.93
N VAL A 275 5.52 12.69 5.64
CA VAL A 275 5.16 13.72 6.65
C VAL A 275 3.80 14.35 6.33
N GLU A 276 3.14 14.94 7.34
CA GLU A 276 1.90 15.70 7.12
C GLU A 276 2.15 16.95 6.27
N GLY A 277 3.22 17.67 6.55
CA GLY A 277 3.65 18.83 5.80
C GLY A 277 5.13 19.11 5.99
N THR A 278 5.72 19.85 5.09
CA THR A 278 7.14 20.23 5.18
C THR A 278 7.36 21.62 4.62
N CYS A 279 8.12 22.45 5.34
CA CYS A 279 8.61 23.74 4.88
C CYS A 279 9.83 23.62 3.96
N ARG A 280 10.41 22.41 3.82
CA ARG A 280 11.55 22.19 2.92
C ARG A 280 11.10 22.34 1.48
N LYS A 281 11.79 23.18 0.72
CA LYS A 281 11.59 23.25 -0.72
C LYS A 281 11.93 21.88 -1.32
N PRO A 282 11.08 21.34 -2.20
CA PRO A 282 11.40 20.10 -2.90
C PRO A 282 12.63 20.32 -3.80
N LYS A 283 13.44 19.27 -3.95
CA LYS A 283 14.60 19.29 -4.82
C LYS A 283 14.23 19.51 -6.30
N TYR A 284 13.13 18.92 -6.70
CA TYR A 284 12.55 19.05 -8.03
C TYR A 284 11.16 19.69 -7.94
N THR A 285 10.70 20.28 -9.03
CA THR A 285 9.35 20.86 -9.12
C THR A 285 8.27 19.78 -8.90
N ILE A 286 8.52 18.56 -9.42
CA ILE A 286 7.67 17.40 -9.21
C ILE A 286 8.24 16.49 -8.11
N THR A 287 7.37 15.77 -7.43
CA THR A 287 7.74 14.77 -6.43
C THR A 287 7.80 13.38 -7.04
N GLY A 288 6.86 13.06 -7.95
CA GLY A 288 6.83 11.77 -8.61
C GLY A 288 5.92 11.75 -9.83
N ILE A 289 6.10 10.70 -10.64
CA ILE A 289 5.31 10.37 -11.82
C ILE A 289 4.84 8.93 -11.65
N ALA A 290 3.53 8.74 -11.67
CA ALA A 290 2.93 7.41 -11.62
C ALA A 290 1.88 7.29 -12.73
N GLY A 291 1.51 6.09 -13.12
CA GLY A 291 0.46 5.92 -14.11
C GLY A 291 -0.02 4.49 -14.21
N LYS A 292 -1.20 4.35 -14.77
CA LYS A 292 -1.86 3.07 -15.02
C LYS A 292 -2.35 3.01 -16.46
N ARG A 293 -2.41 1.80 -16.98
CA ARG A 293 -3.02 1.45 -18.28
C ARG A 293 -4.39 0.83 -18.03
N GLY A 294 -5.13 0.55 -19.11
CA GLY A 294 -6.42 -0.15 -19.04
C GLY A 294 -7.59 0.75 -18.74
N PHE A 295 -7.63 1.92 -19.38
CA PHE A 295 -8.76 2.83 -19.30
C PHE A 295 -9.49 2.97 -20.64
N ALA A 296 -10.79 3.23 -20.53
CA ALA A 296 -11.63 3.63 -21.64
C ALA A 296 -12.25 5.00 -21.34
N SER A 297 -12.57 5.75 -22.40
CA SER A 297 -13.31 7.00 -22.31
C SER A 297 -14.64 6.91 -23.04
N ILE A 298 -15.67 7.47 -22.45
CA ILE A 298 -17.01 7.61 -23.00
C ILE A 298 -17.27 9.11 -23.14
N THR A 299 -17.24 9.62 -24.36
CA THR A 299 -17.53 11.02 -24.67
C THR A 299 -18.98 11.16 -25.13
N ILE A 300 -19.74 11.92 -24.39
CA ILE A 300 -21.17 12.18 -24.61
C ILE A 300 -21.31 13.57 -25.16
N GLU A 301 -21.88 13.70 -26.35
CA GLU A 301 -22.19 15.00 -26.98
C GLU A 301 -23.68 15.28 -26.87
N LYS A 302 -24.00 16.51 -26.46
CA LYS A 302 -25.37 17.00 -26.44
C LYS A 302 -25.41 18.52 -26.58
N ALA A 303 -26.08 19.02 -27.61
CA ALA A 303 -26.29 20.43 -27.78
C ALA A 303 -27.02 21.04 -26.55
N MET A 304 -26.53 22.17 -26.08
CA MET A 304 -27.03 22.88 -24.90
C MET A 304 -26.91 22.10 -23.57
N MET A 305 -26.00 21.16 -23.49
CA MET A 305 -25.75 20.34 -22.31
C MET A 305 -25.54 21.21 -21.05
N ASN A 306 -24.78 22.30 -21.17
CA ASN A 306 -24.48 23.22 -20.08
C ASN A 306 -25.70 23.92 -19.48
N SER A 307 -26.82 24.00 -20.19
CA SER A 307 -28.09 24.58 -19.69
C SER A 307 -29.02 23.53 -19.11
N GLU A 308 -28.71 22.24 -19.23
CA GLU A 308 -29.52 21.16 -18.64
C GLU A 308 -29.12 20.90 -17.20
N VAL A 309 -29.91 21.40 -16.24
CA VAL A 309 -29.66 21.20 -14.80
C VAL A 309 -29.71 19.71 -14.46
N GLY A 310 -28.65 19.22 -13.84
CA GLY A 310 -28.56 17.84 -13.38
C GLY A 310 -28.11 16.84 -14.45
N PHE A 311 -27.62 17.29 -15.61
CA PHE A 311 -27.11 16.43 -16.68
C PHE A 311 -26.05 15.44 -16.15
N GLY A 312 -24.99 15.93 -15.51
CA GLY A 312 -23.92 15.08 -14.96
C GLY A 312 -24.46 14.08 -13.93
N ARG A 313 -25.41 14.45 -13.05
CA ARG A 313 -26.02 13.53 -12.10
C ARG A 313 -26.76 12.38 -12.80
N LYS A 314 -27.50 12.69 -13.89
CA LYS A 314 -28.24 11.68 -14.64
C LYS A 314 -27.28 10.68 -15.29
N VAL A 315 -26.20 11.20 -15.88
CA VAL A 315 -25.17 10.35 -16.50
C VAL A 315 -24.45 9.50 -15.47
N LEU A 316 -23.95 10.09 -14.39
CA LEU A 316 -23.26 9.34 -13.32
C LEU A 316 -24.17 8.33 -12.64
N GLY A 317 -25.49 8.59 -12.55
CA GLY A 317 -26.47 7.62 -12.05
C GLY A 317 -26.52 6.33 -12.85
N VAL A 318 -26.25 6.38 -14.16
CA VAL A 318 -26.18 5.18 -15.00
C VAL A 318 -24.96 4.31 -14.62
N PHE A 319 -23.82 4.93 -14.33
CA PHE A 319 -22.61 4.20 -13.87
C PHE A 319 -22.82 3.64 -12.45
N GLU A 320 -23.48 4.39 -11.57
CA GLU A 320 -23.84 3.94 -10.22
C GLU A 320 -24.74 2.71 -10.26
N ASP A 321 -25.77 2.71 -11.12
CA ASP A 321 -26.71 1.58 -11.29
C ASP A 321 -26.03 0.30 -11.77
N GLU A 322 -24.95 0.42 -12.56
CA GLU A 322 -24.15 -0.70 -13.05
C GLU A 322 -22.93 -1.02 -12.15
N GLY A 323 -22.74 -0.27 -11.06
CA GLY A 323 -21.66 -0.49 -10.10
C GLY A 323 -20.26 -0.09 -10.60
N ILE A 324 -20.17 0.78 -11.60
CA ILE A 324 -18.90 1.24 -12.22
C ILE A 324 -18.44 2.55 -11.60
N SER A 325 -17.20 2.57 -11.11
CA SER A 325 -16.55 3.79 -10.66
C SER A 325 -15.94 4.57 -11.82
N PHE A 326 -16.09 5.90 -11.82
CA PHE A 326 -15.37 6.76 -12.73
C PHE A 326 -14.06 7.29 -12.12
N GLU A 327 -13.05 7.53 -12.98
CA GLU A 327 -11.76 8.08 -12.57
C GLU A 327 -11.71 9.60 -12.75
N HIS A 328 -12.06 10.08 -13.93
CA HIS A 328 -12.07 11.49 -14.29
C HIS A 328 -13.28 11.82 -15.16
N MET A 329 -13.71 13.08 -15.09
CA MET A 329 -14.89 13.54 -15.84
C MET A 329 -14.68 14.97 -16.36
N PRO A 330 -13.80 15.18 -17.34
CA PRO A 330 -13.69 16.48 -17.99
C PRO A 330 -14.97 16.82 -18.74
N SER A 331 -15.43 18.08 -18.59
CA SER A 331 -16.69 18.56 -19.17
C SER A 331 -16.44 19.84 -19.96
N GLY A 332 -17.01 19.90 -21.15
CA GLY A 332 -17.09 21.09 -22.01
C GLY A 332 -18.45 21.78 -21.93
N ILE A 333 -18.79 22.54 -22.97
CA ILE A 333 -20.09 23.22 -23.07
C ILE A 333 -21.17 22.22 -23.52
N ASP A 334 -20.87 21.46 -24.57
CA ASP A 334 -21.77 20.48 -25.17
C ASP A 334 -21.24 19.04 -25.11
N THR A 335 -20.16 18.81 -24.34
CA THR A 335 -19.53 17.51 -24.22
C THR A 335 -19.19 17.16 -22.79
N MET A 336 -19.31 15.89 -22.42
CA MET A 336 -18.86 15.32 -21.17
C MET A 336 -18.15 14.00 -21.46
N THR A 337 -16.91 13.88 -21.00
CA THR A 337 -16.14 12.63 -21.14
C THR A 337 -15.98 11.97 -19.79
N ILE A 338 -16.20 10.67 -19.70
CA ILE A 338 -16.03 9.89 -18.49
C ILE A 338 -14.95 8.85 -18.72
N PHE A 339 -13.94 8.84 -17.85
CA PHE A 339 -12.87 7.85 -17.86
C PHE A 339 -13.17 6.78 -16.82
N VAL A 340 -13.11 5.51 -17.24
CA VAL A 340 -13.40 4.32 -16.42
C VAL A 340 -12.34 3.26 -16.65
N HIS A 341 -12.25 2.28 -15.74
CA HIS A 341 -11.48 1.06 -16.00
C HIS A 341 -12.09 0.28 -17.15
N GLN A 342 -11.27 -0.05 -18.15
CA GLN A 342 -11.74 -0.69 -19.39
C GLN A 342 -12.38 -2.03 -19.14
N ASP A 343 -11.74 -2.90 -18.33
CA ASP A 343 -12.25 -4.24 -18.04
C ASP A 343 -13.64 -4.19 -17.38
N GLU A 344 -13.84 -3.29 -16.40
CA GLU A 344 -15.13 -3.12 -15.73
C GLU A 344 -16.21 -2.59 -16.69
N PHE A 345 -15.83 -1.68 -17.57
CA PHE A 345 -16.75 -1.08 -18.53
C PHE A 345 -17.17 -2.08 -19.62
N GLU A 346 -16.24 -2.85 -20.20
CA GLU A 346 -16.51 -3.81 -21.28
C GLU A 346 -17.59 -4.85 -20.88
N GLU A 347 -17.62 -5.27 -19.63
CA GLU A 347 -18.64 -6.19 -19.12
C GLU A 347 -20.06 -5.59 -19.10
N HIS A 348 -20.16 -4.26 -19.05
CA HIS A 348 -21.41 -3.49 -18.87
C HIS A 348 -21.71 -2.53 -20.03
N GLU A 349 -20.86 -2.45 -21.07
CA GLU A 349 -20.90 -1.46 -22.14
C GLU A 349 -22.30 -1.20 -22.69
N GLN A 350 -22.98 -2.25 -23.16
CA GLN A 350 -24.31 -2.11 -23.77
C GLN A 350 -25.37 -1.54 -22.82
N LYS A 351 -25.30 -1.91 -21.53
CA LYS A 351 -26.23 -1.43 -20.51
C LYS A 351 -26.00 0.05 -20.20
N VAL A 352 -24.71 0.42 -20.07
CA VAL A 352 -24.31 1.81 -19.85
C VAL A 352 -24.72 2.70 -21.00
N LEU A 353 -24.43 2.33 -22.25
CA LEU A 353 -24.81 3.10 -23.44
C LEU A 353 -26.32 3.25 -23.53
N ALA A 354 -27.08 2.18 -23.37
CA ALA A 354 -28.54 2.24 -23.36
C ALA A 354 -29.08 3.08 -22.19
N GLY A 355 -28.43 3.02 -21.04
CA GLY A 355 -28.74 3.83 -19.86
C GLY A 355 -28.55 5.33 -20.12
N ILE A 356 -27.40 5.71 -20.71
CA ILE A 356 -27.09 7.09 -21.07
C ILE A 356 -28.12 7.62 -22.08
N HIS A 357 -28.44 6.86 -23.13
CA HIS A 357 -29.48 7.24 -24.11
C HIS A 357 -30.83 7.50 -23.44
N ARG A 358 -31.26 6.65 -22.51
CA ARG A 358 -32.53 6.86 -21.78
C ARG A 358 -32.49 8.04 -20.84
N ALA A 359 -31.35 8.26 -20.17
CA ALA A 359 -31.24 9.28 -19.12
C ALA A 359 -31.13 10.70 -19.67
N VAL A 360 -30.41 10.90 -20.77
CA VAL A 360 -30.04 12.23 -21.27
C VAL A 360 -30.28 12.45 -22.77
N ASN A 361 -30.63 11.42 -23.53
CA ASN A 361 -30.86 11.48 -24.98
C ASN A 361 -29.76 12.30 -25.69
N PRO A 362 -28.52 11.80 -25.71
CA PRO A 362 -27.38 12.50 -26.34
C PRO A 362 -27.51 12.56 -27.85
N ASP A 363 -26.82 13.51 -28.47
CA ASP A 363 -26.73 13.60 -29.91
C ASP A 363 -25.76 12.56 -30.50
N ASP A 364 -24.64 12.29 -29.75
CA ASP A 364 -23.66 11.25 -30.08
C ASP A 364 -22.97 10.70 -28.82
N ILE A 365 -22.43 9.49 -28.93
CA ILE A 365 -21.56 8.87 -27.93
C ILE A 365 -20.36 8.23 -28.62
N GLU A 366 -19.17 8.74 -28.34
CA GLU A 366 -17.90 8.20 -28.83
C GLU A 366 -17.22 7.38 -27.73
N LEU A 367 -16.72 6.19 -28.07
CA LEU A 367 -15.94 5.31 -27.19
C LEU A 367 -14.49 5.27 -27.68
N GLU A 368 -13.54 5.38 -26.76
CA GLU A 368 -12.12 5.13 -27.03
C GLU A 368 -11.54 4.24 -25.95
N SER A 369 -10.98 3.10 -26.35
CA SER A 369 -10.31 2.11 -25.48
C SER A 369 -8.79 2.28 -25.53
N ASP A 370 -8.06 1.44 -24.81
CA ASP A 370 -6.60 1.37 -24.77
C ASP A 370 -5.96 2.71 -24.38
N LEU A 371 -6.52 3.32 -23.35
CA LEU A 371 -6.02 4.57 -22.77
C LEU A 371 -5.20 4.29 -21.50
N ALA A 372 -4.26 5.19 -21.24
CA ALA A 372 -3.48 5.22 -20.01
C ALA A 372 -3.56 6.60 -19.35
N LEU A 373 -3.58 6.62 -18.03
CA LEU A 373 -3.57 7.84 -17.23
C LEU A 373 -2.22 7.98 -16.53
N ILE A 374 -1.65 9.18 -16.57
CA ILE A 374 -0.36 9.54 -15.97
C ILE A 374 -0.61 10.69 -15.00
N ALA A 375 -0.24 10.50 -13.72
CA ALA A 375 -0.23 11.55 -12.72
C ALA A 375 1.18 12.12 -12.56
N VAL A 376 1.33 13.39 -12.77
CA VAL A 376 2.53 14.17 -12.40
C VAL A 376 2.20 14.86 -11.09
N VAL A 377 2.86 14.44 -10.02
CA VAL A 377 2.55 14.88 -8.65
C VAL A 377 3.69 15.70 -8.07
N GLY A 378 3.37 16.81 -7.41
CA GLY A 378 4.40 17.55 -6.67
C GLY A 378 3.91 18.87 -6.10
N ARG A 379 4.14 19.07 -4.80
CA ARG A 379 3.87 20.34 -4.11
C ARG A 379 4.65 21.53 -4.66
N GLY A 380 5.78 21.28 -5.34
CA GLY A 380 6.59 22.31 -6.00
C GLY A 380 5.87 22.98 -7.16
N MET A 381 4.89 22.32 -7.78
CA MET A 381 4.11 22.84 -8.91
C MET A 381 3.32 24.09 -8.53
N ARG A 382 2.77 24.15 -7.31
CA ARG A 382 2.01 25.31 -6.80
C ARG A 382 2.78 26.62 -6.79
N GLN A 383 4.10 26.54 -6.70
CA GLN A 383 4.99 27.72 -6.60
C GLN A 383 5.83 27.95 -7.86
N THR A 384 5.77 27.03 -8.84
CA THR A 384 6.60 27.09 -10.04
C THR A 384 5.75 27.37 -11.26
N ARG A 385 5.86 28.61 -11.78
CA ARG A 385 5.16 29.00 -13.00
C ARG A 385 5.68 28.20 -14.20
N GLY A 386 4.80 27.89 -15.14
CA GLY A 386 5.16 27.23 -16.39
C GLY A 386 5.32 25.70 -16.29
N THR A 387 5.01 25.08 -15.15
CA THR A 387 5.13 23.63 -14.96
C THR A 387 4.30 22.85 -16.01
N ALA A 388 3.04 23.21 -16.22
CA ALA A 388 2.19 22.59 -17.23
C ALA A 388 2.79 22.77 -18.66
N GLY A 389 3.27 23.98 -18.98
CA GLY A 389 3.92 24.24 -20.26
C GLY A 389 5.13 23.35 -20.51
N ARG A 390 5.96 23.10 -19.48
CA ARG A 390 7.11 22.18 -19.58
C ARG A 390 6.66 20.74 -19.83
N ILE A 391 5.63 20.27 -19.13
CA ILE A 391 5.07 18.92 -19.33
C ILE A 391 4.61 18.77 -20.78
N PHE A 392 3.75 19.67 -21.29
CA PHE A 392 3.18 19.54 -22.62
C PHE A 392 4.22 19.76 -23.73
N SER A 393 5.23 20.62 -23.51
CA SER A 393 6.37 20.74 -24.42
C SER A 393 7.16 19.43 -24.49
N ALA A 394 7.42 18.77 -23.35
CA ALA A 394 8.12 17.49 -23.34
C ALA A 394 7.34 16.40 -24.10
N LEU A 395 6.02 16.33 -23.89
CA LEU A 395 5.15 15.38 -24.58
C LEU A 395 5.11 15.64 -26.09
N ALA A 396 5.01 16.91 -26.49
CA ALA A 396 5.04 17.31 -27.92
C ALA A 396 6.36 16.90 -28.59
N HIS A 397 7.51 17.13 -27.94
CA HIS A 397 8.81 16.71 -28.46
C HIS A 397 8.97 15.17 -28.53
N ALA A 398 8.28 14.46 -27.66
CA ALA A 398 8.23 12.99 -27.69
C ALA A 398 7.18 12.44 -28.68
N HIS A 399 6.50 13.30 -29.45
CA HIS A 399 5.43 12.97 -30.38
C HIS A 399 4.24 12.24 -29.73
N VAL A 400 3.99 12.52 -28.45
CA VAL A 400 2.87 11.97 -27.70
C VAL A 400 1.64 12.84 -27.87
N ASN A 401 0.53 12.25 -28.30
CA ASN A 401 -0.76 12.94 -28.37
C ASN A 401 -1.48 12.87 -27.02
N VAL A 402 -1.86 14.03 -26.48
CA VAL A 402 -2.60 14.14 -25.23
C VAL A 402 -4.10 14.01 -25.50
N LYS A 403 -4.75 13.07 -24.81
CA LYS A 403 -6.19 12.78 -24.91
C LYS A 403 -7.01 13.50 -23.85
N MET A 404 -6.44 13.69 -22.67
CA MET A 404 -7.09 14.34 -21.54
C MET A 404 -6.07 15.10 -20.71
N ILE A 405 -6.52 16.19 -20.11
CA ILE A 405 -5.78 16.96 -19.10
C ILE A 405 -6.77 17.27 -17.98
N ASP A 406 -6.38 16.92 -16.75
CA ASP A 406 -7.10 17.32 -15.56
C ASP A 406 -6.12 17.88 -14.53
N GLN A 407 -6.44 19.05 -13.99
CA GLN A 407 -5.69 19.68 -12.91
C GLN A 407 -6.67 20.32 -11.93
N GLY A 408 -6.83 19.70 -10.76
CA GLY A 408 -7.68 20.22 -9.71
C GLY A 408 -7.14 21.51 -9.09
N SER A 409 -7.99 22.24 -8.36
CA SER A 409 -7.65 23.48 -7.65
C SER A 409 -6.57 23.32 -6.57
N SER A 410 -6.25 22.09 -6.19
CA SER A 410 -5.15 21.79 -5.27
C SER A 410 -3.78 22.09 -5.86
N GLU A 411 -3.66 22.13 -7.20
CA GLU A 411 -2.41 22.26 -7.98
C GLU A 411 -1.34 21.24 -7.55
N LEU A 412 -1.75 20.14 -6.94
CA LEU A 412 -0.86 19.11 -6.41
C LEU A 412 -0.47 18.10 -7.47
N ASN A 413 -1.35 17.87 -8.44
CA ASN A 413 -1.18 16.95 -9.54
C ASN A 413 -1.63 17.55 -10.87
N ILE A 414 -1.13 16.97 -11.96
CA ILE A 414 -1.65 17.11 -13.32
C ILE A 414 -1.83 15.68 -13.82
N ILE A 415 -3.06 15.33 -14.19
CA ILE A 415 -3.39 14.04 -14.77
C ILE A 415 -3.45 14.19 -16.28
N ILE A 416 -2.82 13.27 -16.99
CA ILE A 416 -2.69 13.28 -18.44
C ILE A 416 -3.15 11.95 -18.98
N GLY A 417 -4.16 11.97 -19.83
CA GLY A 417 -4.61 10.81 -20.61
C GLY A 417 -3.84 10.73 -21.93
N VAL A 418 -3.31 9.54 -22.23
CA VAL A 418 -2.62 9.22 -23.47
C VAL A 418 -3.07 7.85 -23.97
N ARG A 419 -2.76 7.49 -25.24
CA ARG A 419 -2.91 6.10 -25.68
C ARG A 419 -1.90 5.20 -25.00
N GLU A 420 -2.25 3.95 -24.76
CA GLU A 420 -1.37 3.01 -24.05
C GLU A 420 0.00 2.83 -24.67
N HIS A 421 0.10 2.85 -26.00
CA HIS A 421 1.37 2.72 -26.69
C HIS A 421 2.32 3.91 -26.48
N ASP A 422 1.79 5.08 -26.12
CA ASP A 422 2.55 6.29 -25.80
C ASP A 422 2.95 6.39 -24.31
N PHE A 423 2.41 5.53 -23.46
CA PHE A 423 2.55 5.60 -21.99
C PHE A 423 3.99 5.72 -21.50
N GLU A 424 4.87 4.82 -21.97
CA GLU A 424 6.27 4.84 -21.52
C GLU A 424 7.04 6.03 -22.09
N ALA A 425 6.78 6.41 -23.34
CA ALA A 425 7.41 7.56 -23.97
C ALA A 425 7.04 8.86 -23.23
N ALA A 426 5.77 8.99 -22.83
CA ALA A 426 5.30 10.11 -22.05
C ALA A 426 5.98 10.21 -20.68
N ILE A 427 6.05 9.09 -19.92
CA ILE A 427 6.73 9.06 -18.61
C ILE A 427 8.22 9.42 -18.77
N LYS A 428 8.91 8.88 -19.75
CA LYS A 428 10.32 9.18 -20.03
C LYS A 428 10.54 10.67 -20.33
N ALA A 429 9.72 11.25 -21.20
CA ALA A 429 9.82 12.67 -21.57
C ALA A 429 9.59 13.59 -20.34
N ILE A 430 8.57 13.30 -19.53
CA ILE A 430 8.28 14.07 -18.32
C ILE A 430 9.40 13.92 -17.29
N TYR A 431 9.90 12.72 -17.10
CA TYR A 431 11.03 12.48 -16.18
C TYR A 431 12.26 13.27 -16.60
N ASP A 432 12.64 13.22 -17.87
CA ASP A 432 13.83 13.89 -18.39
C ASP A 432 13.76 15.41 -18.23
N ILE A 433 12.63 16.04 -18.52
CA ILE A 433 12.50 17.50 -18.38
C ILE A 433 12.55 18.01 -16.93
N PHE A 434 12.16 17.21 -15.94
CA PHE A 434 12.12 17.64 -14.55
C PHE A 434 13.29 17.16 -13.71
N VAL A 435 13.92 16.05 -14.07
CA VAL A 435 14.94 15.39 -13.24
C VAL A 435 16.33 15.47 -13.87
N ASN A 436 16.43 15.28 -15.18
CA ASN A 436 17.69 15.25 -15.90
C ASN A 436 18.08 16.59 -16.52
N THR A 437 17.10 17.42 -16.87
CA THR A 437 17.36 18.75 -17.45
C THR A 437 17.43 19.79 -16.33
N GLN A 438 18.62 20.35 -16.11
CA GLN A 438 18.79 21.54 -15.25
C GLN A 438 18.41 22.78 -16.07
N LEU A 439 17.25 23.37 -15.76
CA LEU A 439 16.79 24.66 -16.28
C LEU A 439 16.82 25.71 -15.16
#